data_5c9d89a99d9cbbb020b829a88d631f6d
#
_entry.id   5c9d89a99d9cbbb020b829a88d631f6d
#
_cell.length_a   1.000
_cell.length_b   1.000
_cell.length_c   1.000
_cell.angle_alpha   90.00
_cell.angle_beta   90.00
_cell.angle_gamma   90.00
#
_symmetry.space_group_name_H-M   'P 1'
#
loop_
_entity.id
_entity.type
_entity.pdbx_description
1 polymer ?
#
loop_
_entity_poly.entity_id
_entity_poly.type
_entity_poly.pdbx_seq_one_letter_code
_entity_poly.pdbx_strand_id
1 'polypeptide(L)' 'EPIILVKDRILDKNALNKSEITIDELEESVREHGVENISDVKLVILEVDGNISVVSFDKNNQTNFTRHKKKKNIRRKL' A
#
# COMPACT_ATOMS: atom_id res chain seq x y z
N GLU A 1 16.57 -3.99 0.34
CA GLU A 1 16.13 -2.75 0.97
C GLU A 1 14.72 -2.41 0.57
N PRO A 2 13.92 -1.89 1.48
CA PRO A 2 12.58 -1.46 1.13
C PRO A 2 12.64 -0.31 0.11
N ILE A 3 11.65 -0.28 -0.76
CA ILE A 3 11.58 0.74 -1.80
C ILE A 3 10.32 1.56 -1.59
N ILE A 4 10.48 2.88 -1.53
CA ILE A 4 9.32 3.75 -1.38
C ILE A 4 8.74 4.03 -2.76
N LEU A 5 7.47 3.65 -2.94
CA LEU A 5 6.79 3.81 -4.23
C LEU A 5 5.95 5.08 -4.28
N VAL A 6 5.39 5.49 -3.14
CA VAL A 6 4.60 6.71 -3.03
C VAL A 6 4.97 7.38 -1.72
N LYS A 7 5.15 8.68 -1.76
CA LYS A 7 5.41 9.46 -0.54
C LYS A 7 4.64 10.76 -0.63
N ASP A 8 3.82 11.00 0.38
CA ASP A 8 3.03 12.24 0.48
C ASP A 8 2.28 12.50 -0.82
N ARG A 9 1.56 11.49 -1.28
CA ARG A 9 0.70 11.55 -2.47
C ARG A 9 1.47 11.59 -3.79
N ILE A 10 2.78 11.54 -3.74
CA ILE A 10 3.60 11.65 -4.96
C ILE A 10 4.14 10.28 -5.32
N LEU A 11 3.84 9.87 -6.54
CA LEU A 11 4.26 8.60 -7.09
C LEU A 11 5.69 8.71 -7.60
N ASP A 12 6.51 7.73 -7.25
CA ASP A 12 7.89 7.68 -7.75
C ASP A 12 7.94 6.72 -8.92
N LYS A 13 7.89 7.26 -10.12
CA LYS A 13 7.84 6.44 -11.33
C LYS A 13 9.12 5.64 -11.52
N ASN A 14 10.25 6.19 -11.13
CA ASN A 14 11.50 5.43 -11.26
C ASN A 14 11.50 4.23 -10.33
N ALA A 15 10.98 4.40 -9.13
CA ALA A 15 10.91 3.28 -8.20
C ALA A 15 9.98 2.19 -8.71
N LEU A 16 8.85 2.59 -9.31
CA LEU A 16 7.93 1.62 -9.91
C LEU A 16 8.60 0.86 -11.03
N ASN A 17 9.30 1.58 -11.89
CA ASN A 17 9.97 0.92 -13.02
C ASN A 17 11.03 -0.07 -12.54
N LYS A 18 11.82 0.33 -11.57
CA LYS A 18 12.85 -0.56 -11.05
C LYS A 18 12.26 -1.78 -10.39
N SER A 19 11.10 -1.62 -9.78
CA SER A 19 10.43 -2.72 -9.10
C SER A 19 9.56 -3.54 -10.03
N GLU A 20 9.43 -3.11 -11.29
CA GLU A 20 8.60 -3.78 -12.28
C GLU A 20 7.15 -3.86 -11.83
N ILE A 21 6.68 -2.82 -11.19
CA ILE A 21 5.30 -2.72 -10.74
C ILE A 21 4.60 -1.69 -11.61
N THR A 22 3.45 -2.06 -12.17
CA THR A 22 2.68 -1.13 -12.97
C THR A 22 1.85 -0.23 -12.06
N ILE A 23 1.41 0.89 -12.62
CA ILE A 23 0.55 1.80 -11.88
C ILE A 23 -0.77 1.09 -11.51
N ASP A 24 -1.29 0.27 -12.43
CA ASP A 24 -2.51 -0.47 -12.14
C ASP A 24 -2.34 -1.42 -10.96
N GLU A 25 -1.20 -2.11 -10.91
CA GLU A 25 -0.92 -3.00 -9.80
C GLU A 25 -0.80 -2.24 -8.49
N LEU A 26 -0.16 -1.09 -8.54
CA LEU A 26 -0.03 -0.25 -7.36
C LEU A 26 -1.39 0.22 -6.86
N GLU A 27 -2.23 0.68 -7.77
CA GLU A 27 -3.56 1.14 -7.40
C GLU A 27 -4.39 0.02 -6.80
N GLU A 28 -4.26 -1.17 -7.36
CA GLU A 28 -4.98 -2.31 -6.83
C GLU A 28 -4.52 -2.63 -5.40
N SER A 29 -3.22 -2.59 -5.16
CA SER A 29 -2.69 -2.84 -3.82
C SER A 29 -3.20 -1.80 -2.82
N VAL A 30 -3.24 -0.56 -3.26
CA VAL A 30 -3.74 0.51 -2.41
C VAL A 30 -5.20 0.27 -2.04
N ARG A 31 -6.01 -0.12 -3.02
CA ARG A 31 -7.42 -0.40 -2.76
C ARG A 31 -7.59 -1.60 -1.83
N GLU A 32 -6.75 -2.61 -1.98
CA GLU A 32 -6.82 -3.78 -1.11
C GLU A 32 -6.55 -3.43 0.34
N HIS A 33 -5.83 -2.34 0.56
CA HIS A 33 -5.54 -1.87 1.91
C HIS A 33 -6.58 -0.88 2.41
N GLY A 34 -7.68 -0.72 1.66
CA GLY A 34 -8.78 0.13 2.12
C GLY A 34 -8.68 1.58 1.73
N VAL A 35 -7.77 1.92 0.84
CA VAL A 35 -7.61 3.30 0.38
C VAL A 35 -8.04 3.37 -1.07
N GLU A 36 -8.95 4.28 -1.39
CA GLU A 36 -9.52 4.34 -2.73
C GLU A 36 -8.61 5.01 -3.74
N ASN A 37 -7.85 6.00 -3.32
CA ASN A 37 -7.05 6.77 -4.24
C ASN A 37 -5.64 6.98 -3.72
N ILE A 38 -4.69 7.05 -4.64
CA ILE A 38 -3.32 7.35 -4.28
C ILE A 38 -3.21 8.73 -3.64
N SER A 39 -4.12 9.64 -3.98
CA SER A 39 -4.11 10.97 -3.39
C SER A 39 -4.38 10.96 -1.89
N ASP A 40 -4.85 9.84 -1.35
CA ASP A 40 -5.07 9.71 0.09
C ASP A 40 -3.94 8.97 0.77
N VAL A 41 -2.89 8.64 0.04
CA VAL A 41 -1.80 7.83 0.56
C VAL A 41 -0.65 8.69 1.02
N LYS A 42 -0.20 8.42 2.23
CA LYS A 42 0.99 9.07 2.75
C LYS A 42 2.24 8.33 2.32
N LEU A 43 2.17 7.01 2.30
CA LEU A 43 3.36 6.22 2.04
C LEU A 43 2.99 4.85 1.50
N VAL A 44 3.67 4.41 0.47
CA VAL A 44 3.59 3.02 0.01
C VAL A 44 5.01 2.50 -0.08
N ILE A 45 5.27 1.39 0.58
CA ILE A 45 6.59 0.80 0.62
C ILE A 45 6.52 -0.63 0.11
N LEU A 46 7.42 -0.97 -0.81
CA LEU A 46 7.61 -2.36 -1.20
C LEU A 46 8.68 -2.95 -0.29
N GLU A 47 8.28 -3.93 0.50
CA GLU A 47 9.17 -4.56 1.46
C GLU A 47 10.09 -5.56 0.79
N VAL A 48 11.13 -5.93 1.49
CA VAL A 48 12.12 -6.86 0.96
C VAL A 48 11.51 -8.20 0.59
N ASP A 49 10.48 -8.62 1.33
CA ASP A 49 9.83 -9.90 1.07
C ASP A 49 8.77 -9.83 -0.02
N GLY A 50 8.63 -8.67 -0.66
CA GLY A 50 7.68 -8.51 -1.75
C GLY A 50 6.31 -7.98 -1.32
N ASN A 51 6.07 -7.86 -0.04
CA ASN A 51 4.81 -7.31 0.45
C ASN A 51 4.79 -5.80 0.31
N ILE A 52 3.59 -5.26 0.13
CA ILE A 52 3.43 -3.82 -0.01
C ILE A 52 2.71 -3.30 1.24
N SER A 53 3.30 -2.30 1.86
CA SER A 53 2.71 -1.63 3.02
C SER A 53 2.16 -0.29 2.59
N VAL A 54 0.95 0.04 3.04
CA VAL A 54 0.28 1.28 2.68
C VAL A 54 -0.10 2.03 3.94
N VAL A 55 0.28 3.30 4.01
CA VAL A 55 -0.11 4.18 5.10
C VAL A 55 -0.90 5.33 4.49
N SER A 56 -2.09 5.56 4.97
CA SER A 56 -2.92 6.63 4.44
C SER A 56 -2.90 7.82 5.38
N PHE A 57 -3.38 8.95 4.86
CA PHE A 57 -3.57 10.12 5.71
C PHE A 57 -4.81 10.00 6.59
N ASP A 58 -5.69 9.06 6.27
CA ASP A 58 -6.89 8.83 7.05
C ASP A 58 -6.52 8.00 8.27
N LYS A 59 -6.72 8.56 9.45
CA LYS A 59 -6.33 7.88 10.67
C LYS A 59 -7.06 6.56 10.87
N ASN A 60 -8.32 6.51 10.47
CA ASN A 60 -9.09 5.29 10.61
C ASN A 60 -8.53 4.18 9.73
N ASN A 61 -8.14 4.54 8.52
CA ASN A 61 -7.56 3.56 7.62
C ASN A 61 -6.19 3.09 8.10
N GLN A 62 -5.42 3.99 8.68
CA GLN A 62 -4.13 3.59 9.22
C GLN A 62 -4.29 2.54 10.30
N THR A 63 -5.30 2.71 11.14
CA THR A 63 -5.56 1.74 12.18
C THR A 63 -5.93 0.40 11.59
N ASN A 64 -6.71 0.41 10.53
CA ASN A 64 -7.10 -0.83 9.89
C ASN A 64 -5.90 -1.53 9.28
N PHE A 65 -4.99 -0.78 8.69
CA PHE A 65 -3.81 -1.39 8.10
C PHE A 65 -2.99 -2.13 9.11
N THR A 66 -2.82 -1.56 10.27
CA THR A 66 -1.95 -2.20 11.23
C THR A 66 -2.48 -3.53 11.66
N ARG A 67 -3.79 -3.74 11.57
CA ARG A 67 -4.35 -5.01 11.93
C ARG A 67 -4.45 -5.97 10.81
N HIS A 68 -4.38 -5.43 9.63
CA HIS A 68 -4.74 -6.17 8.49
C HIS A 68 -3.88 -7.27 8.19
N LYS A 69 -3.04 -7.19 8.57
CA LYS A 69 -2.27 -8.18 8.23
C LYS A 69 -2.77 -9.41 8.54
N LYS A 70 -3.75 -9.57 8.79
CA LYS A 70 -4.34 -10.57 9.05
C LYS A 70 -5.36 -10.94 8.59
N LYS A 71 -6.16 -10.65 8.35
CA LYS A 71 -7.20 -11.02 8.11
C LYS A 71 -7.57 -11.58 7.37
N LYS A 72 -7.50 -11.51 7.16
CA LYS A 72 -7.90 -12.10 6.71
C LYS A 72 -8.13 -12.76 6.90
N ASN A 73 -8.37 -12.54 7.39
CA ASN A 73 -8.72 -13.20 7.91
C ASN A 73 -9.29 -13.31 8.10
N ILE A 74 -9.78 -13.00 8.12
CA ILE A 74 -10.38 -13.15 8.49
C ILE A 74 -10.98 -13.37 8.25
N ARG A 75 -11.29 -13.44 8.02
CA ARG A 75 -11.84 -13.76 8.00
C ARG A 75 -12.16 -14.31 7.82
N ARG A 76 -12.23 -14.39 7.74
CA ARG A 76 -12.57 -14.98 7.83
C ARG A 76 -12.90 -15.49 8.04
N LYS A 77 -13.20 -15.53 7.94
CA LYS A 77 -13.58 -15.95 8.38
C LYS A 77 -13.83 -16.34 8.53
N LEU A 78 -14.02 -16.13 8.24
CA LEU A 78 -14.24 -16.46 8.56
C LEU A 78 -14.31 -16.78 8.80
#